data_9002037e9a1de325b36a458774c86ba2
#
_entry.id   9002037e9a1de325b36a458774c86ba2
#
_cell.length_a   1.000
_cell.length_b   1.000
_cell.length_c   1.000
_cell.angle_alpha   90.00
_cell.angle_beta   90.00
_cell.angle_gamma   90.00
#
_symmetry.space_group_name_H-M   'P 1'
#
loop_
_entity.id
_entity.type
_entity.pdbx_description
1 polymer ?
#
loop_
_entity_poly.entity_id
_entity_poly.type
_entity_poly.pdbx_seq_one_letter_code
_entity_poly.pdbx_strand_id
1 'polypeptide(L)' 'MPSITYFIRFTLKNPKPSIEYEEQEHLHLEDAFKSFRLFAEPDSRWMYKHIELTEYNWEDCTDTMIASMDFAG' A
#
# COMPACT_ATOMS: atom_id res chain seq x y z
N MET A 1 -17.51 9.30 -10.66
CA MET A 1 -16.62 8.69 -9.66
C MET A 1 -16.20 7.31 -10.10
N PRO A 2 -14.92 6.97 -10.03
CA PRO A 2 -14.53 5.58 -10.32
C PRO A 2 -15.07 4.67 -9.22
N SER A 3 -15.58 3.52 -9.61
CA SER A 3 -16.08 2.53 -8.64
C SER A 3 -14.94 1.70 -8.06
N ILE A 4 -13.75 1.78 -8.65
CA ILE A 4 -12.59 1.04 -8.16
C ILE A 4 -11.43 2.00 -7.97
N THR A 5 -10.80 1.91 -6.80
CA THR A 5 -9.57 2.63 -6.51
C THR A 5 -8.55 1.67 -5.94
N TYR A 6 -7.29 2.10 -5.89
CA TYR A 6 -6.18 1.27 -5.44
C TYR A 6 -5.50 1.96 -4.28
N PHE A 7 -5.23 1.21 -3.23
CA PHE A 7 -4.58 1.73 -2.03
C PHE A 7 -3.27 1.02 -1.80
N ILE A 8 -2.24 1.79 -1.49
CA ILE A 8 -0.98 1.22 -1.03
C ILE A 8 -0.87 1.56 0.44
N ARG A 9 -0.76 0.55 1.27
CA ARG A 9 -0.61 0.71 2.71
C ARG A 9 0.83 0.42 3.10
N PHE A 10 1.42 1.37 3.81
CA PHE A 10 2.80 1.26 4.30
C PHE A 10 2.76 1.11 5.80
N THR A 11 3.11 -0.07 6.30
CA THR A 11 3.18 -0.29 7.75
C THR A 11 4.53 0.17 8.24
N LEU A 12 4.53 1.10 9.18
CA LEU A 12 5.77 1.71 9.67
C LEU A 12 6.57 0.73 10.52
N LYS A 13 7.88 0.75 10.36
CA LYS A 13 8.78 -0.10 11.15
C LYS A 13 8.81 0.33 12.61
N ASN A 14 8.78 1.65 12.83
CA ASN A 14 8.73 2.21 14.16
C ASN A 14 7.47 3.06 14.30
N PRO A 15 6.32 2.44 14.61
CA PRO A 15 5.07 3.17 14.65
C PRO A 15 5.06 4.21 15.78
N LYS A 16 4.51 5.36 15.46
CA LYS A 16 4.28 6.41 16.47
C LYS A 16 2.99 6.09 17.21
N PRO A 17 2.78 6.65 18.40
CA PRO A 17 1.59 6.32 19.20
C PRO A 17 0.26 6.49 18.48
N SER A 18 0.17 7.40 17.52
CA SER A 18 -1.08 7.65 16.81
C SER A 18 -1.06 7.22 15.36
N ILE A 19 0.10 6.73 14.84
CA ILE A 19 0.24 6.38 13.43
C ILE A 19 0.96 5.04 13.31
N GLU A 20 0.22 4.01 12.89
CA GLU A 20 0.77 2.67 12.67
C GLU A 20 1.11 2.44 11.20
N TYR A 21 0.40 3.11 10.31
CA TYR A 21 0.59 2.93 8.87
C TYR A 21 0.25 4.22 8.12
N GLU A 22 0.71 4.29 6.87
CA GLU A 22 0.37 5.36 5.94
C GLU A 22 -0.31 4.72 4.73
N GLU A 23 -1.14 5.49 4.03
CA GLU A 23 -1.82 5.02 2.84
C GLU A 23 -1.71 6.02 1.70
N GLN A 24 -1.63 5.51 0.47
CA GLN A 24 -1.75 6.30 -0.75
C GLN A 24 -2.90 5.77 -1.57
N GLU A 25 -3.70 6.65 -2.14
CA GLU A 25 -4.78 6.29 -3.03
C GLU A 25 -4.40 6.58 -4.48
N HIS A 26 -4.70 5.65 -5.36
CA HIS A 26 -4.47 5.79 -6.80
C HIS A 26 -5.73 5.41 -7.56
N LEU A 27 -6.02 6.15 -8.64
CA LEU A 27 -7.20 5.88 -9.46
C LEU A 27 -6.91 4.85 -10.56
N HIS A 28 -5.64 4.66 -10.90
CA HIS A 28 -5.25 3.75 -11.97
C HIS A 28 -4.26 2.71 -11.47
N LEU A 29 -4.47 1.46 -11.89
CA LEU A 29 -3.63 0.35 -11.47
C LEU A 29 -2.16 0.54 -11.87
N GLU A 30 -1.91 1.09 -13.06
CA GLU A 30 -0.55 1.34 -13.52
C GLU A 30 0.21 2.26 -12.57
N ASP A 31 -0.43 3.32 -12.14
CA ASP A 31 0.18 4.29 -11.22
C ASP A 31 0.42 3.66 -9.85
N ALA A 32 -0.54 2.84 -9.40
CA ALA A 32 -0.41 2.14 -8.13
C ALA A 32 0.76 1.16 -8.16
N PHE A 33 0.90 0.38 -9.23
CA PHE A 33 2.02 -0.54 -9.38
C PHE A 33 3.35 0.18 -9.45
N LYS A 34 3.38 1.32 -10.11
CA LYS A 34 4.60 2.12 -10.22
C LYS A 34 5.07 2.57 -8.83
N SER A 35 4.15 3.10 -8.05
CA SER A 35 4.44 3.50 -6.68
C SER A 35 4.84 2.31 -5.81
N PHE A 36 4.11 1.20 -5.94
CA PHE A 36 4.42 0.00 -5.18
C PHE A 36 5.85 -0.47 -5.44
N ARG A 37 6.27 -0.49 -6.71
CA ARG A 37 7.63 -0.90 -7.08
C ARG A 37 8.69 0.02 -6.51
N LEU A 38 8.43 1.33 -6.49
CA LEU A 38 9.36 2.29 -5.92
C LEU A 38 9.59 2.04 -4.44
N PHE A 39 8.51 1.73 -3.71
CA PHE A 39 8.61 1.47 -2.28
C PHE A 39 9.00 0.03 -1.94
N ALA A 40 8.94 -0.87 -2.91
CA ALA A 40 9.38 -2.25 -2.72
C ALA A 40 10.89 -2.41 -2.79
N GLU A 41 11.61 -1.32 -3.03
CA GLU A 41 13.08 -1.33 -3.06
C GLU A 41 13.65 -1.64 -1.67
N PRO A 42 14.84 -2.30 -1.61
CA PRO A 42 15.45 -2.66 -0.33
C PRO A 42 15.65 -1.49 0.63
N ASP A 43 15.81 -0.28 0.10
CA ASP A 43 16.03 0.90 0.94
C ASP A 43 14.82 1.25 1.79
N SER A 44 13.63 0.85 1.37
CA SER A 44 12.40 1.13 2.09
C SER A 44 12.29 0.38 3.42
N ARG A 45 13.08 -0.68 3.61
CA ARG A 45 13.08 -1.47 4.85
C ARG A 45 13.47 -0.64 6.09
N TRP A 46 14.11 0.51 5.87
CA TRP A 46 14.47 1.41 6.96
C TRP A 46 13.26 2.10 7.57
N MET A 47 12.23 2.31 6.74
CA MET A 47 11.02 3.05 7.13
C MET A 47 9.84 2.14 7.35
N TYR A 48 9.71 1.09 6.55
CA TYR A 48 8.53 0.23 6.54
C TYR A 48 8.89 -1.23 6.78
N LYS A 49 8.03 -1.93 7.51
CA LYS A 49 8.19 -3.38 7.71
C LYS A 49 7.33 -4.18 6.75
N HIS A 50 6.31 -3.54 6.15
CA HIS A 50 5.38 -4.21 5.23
C HIS A 50 4.74 -3.18 4.33
N ILE A 51 4.55 -3.52 3.07
CA ILE A 51 3.74 -2.72 2.14
C ILE A 51 2.79 -3.66 1.42
N GLU A 52 1.60 -3.15 1.10
CA GLU A 52 0.63 -3.94 0.35
C GLU A 52 -0.16 -3.05 -0.58
N LEU A 53 -0.55 -3.63 -1.72
CA LEU A 53 -1.37 -2.97 -2.73
C LEU A 53 -2.71 -3.66 -2.77
N THR A 54 -3.79 -2.91 -2.56
CA THR A 54 -5.14 -3.44 -2.47
C THR A 54 -6.04 -2.72 -3.48
N GLU A 55 -6.89 -3.49 -4.14
CA GLU A 55 -7.94 -2.96 -4.99
C GLU A 55 -9.22 -2.86 -4.16
N TYR A 56 -9.83 -1.69 -4.14
CA TYR A 56 -11.08 -1.48 -3.39
C TYR A 56 -12.22 -1.18 -4.36
N ASN A 57 -13.28 -1.97 -4.25
CA ASN A 57 -14.49 -1.79 -5.04
C ASN A 57 -15.54 -1.08 -4.18
N TRP A 58 -15.83 0.18 -4.54
CA TRP A 58 -16.76 1.02 -3.78
C TRP A 58 -18.23 0.59 -3.91
N GLU A 59 -18.58 -0.10 -5.01
CA GLU A 59 -19.94 -0.57 -5.21
C GLU A 59 -20.27 -1.71 -4.25
N ASP A 60 -19.35 -2.65 -4.09
CA ASP A 60 -19.54 -3.82 -3.26
C ASP A 60 -18.96 -3.66 -1.85
N CYS A 61 -18.22 -2.59 -1.62
CA CYS A 61 -17.48 -2.36 -0.37
C CYS A 61 -16.54 -3.52 -0.05
N THR A 62 -15.89 -4.05 -1.08
CA THR A 62 -14.96 -5.18 -0.94
C THR A 62 -13.55 -4.76 -1.31
N ASP A 63 -12.57 -5.43 -0.72
CA ASP A 63 -11.17 -5.21 -1.05
C ASP A 63 -10.51 -6.53 -1.45
N THR A 64 -9.51 -6.43 -2.32
CA THR A 64 -8.75 -7.59 -2.79
C THR A 64 -7.28 -7.23 -2.80
N MET A 65 -6.47 -8.01 -2.11
CA MET A 65 -5.03 -7.78 -2.13
C MET A 65 -4.45 -8.21 -3.47
N ILE A 66 -3.72 -7.29 -4.11
CA ILE A 66 -3.08 -7.55 -5.40
C ILE A 66 -1.63 -7.96 -5.21
N ALA A 67 -0.92 -7.29 -4.30
CA ALA A 67 0.49 -7.56 -4.06
C ALA A 67 0.86 -7.15 -2.65
N SER A 68 1.88 -7.78 -2.10
CA SER A 68 2.39 -7.41 -0.78
C SER A 68 3.86 -7.76 -0.68
N MET A 69 4.57 -7.09 0.22
CA MET A 69 5.97 -7.36 0.46
C MET A 69 6.32 -7.10 1.93
N ASP A 70 7.00 -8.06 2.53
CA ASP A 70 7.53 -7.93 3.89
C ASP A 70 9.01 -7.61 3.80
N PHE A 71 9.43 -6.59 4.53
CA PHE A 71 10.84 -6.27 4.67
C PHE A 71 11.34 -6.97 5.92
N ALA A 72 11.79 -8.20 5.74
CA ALA A 72 12.31 -9.00 6.85
C ALA A 72 13.65 -8.43 7.30
N GLY A 73 13.78 -8.22 8.58
CA GLY A 73 15.06 -7.74 9.00
C GLY A 73 15.15 -7.24 10.34
#